data_8e4521713e124e3d1c91e2fda89c5861
#
_entry.id   8e4521713e124e3d1c91e2fda89c5861
#
_cell.length_a   1.000
_cell.length_b   1.000
_cell.length_c   1.000
_cell.angle_alpha   90.00
_cell.angle_beta   90.00
_cell.angle_gamma   90.00
#
_symmetry.space_group_name_H-M   'P 1'
#
loop_
_entity.id
_entity.type
_entity.pdbx_description
1 polymer ?
#
loop_
_entity_poly.entity_id
_entity_poly.type
_entity_poly.pdbx_seq_one_letter_code
_entity_poly.pdbx_strand_id
1 'polypeptide(L)'
;MSIRARVEDAEFLWKHERYEGAFLSALSAVAATARLRYPDRKTTKDGDAFRQFLKGGKGGELGVEFRGDVHSIEHIFYKWLRCELVHEGGLPVDIQFMPDASPGALSIRAGGKPEFILKLSHGWFHYLLSLVANAPENRGVFEQ
;
A
#
# COMPACT_ATOMS: atom_id res chain seq x y z
N MET A 1 -12.14 -13.75 4.27
CA MET A 1 -12.17 -12.37 3.72
C MET A 1 -12.20 -12.45 2.20
N SER A 2 -13.09 -11.69 1.58
CA SER A 2 -13.12 -11.58 0.12
C SER A 2 -12.16 -10.47 -0.34
N ILE A 3 -11.17 -10.84 -1.13
CA ILE A 3 -10.24 -9.87 -1.72
C ILE A 3 -11.00 -8.91 -2.64
N ARG A 4 -11.95 -9.43 -3.41
CA ARG A 4 -12.79 -8.61 -4.28
C ARG A 4 -13.58 -7.57 -3.49
N ALA A 5 -14.16 -7.95 -2.36
CA ALA A 5 -14.89 -7.01 -1.51
C ALA A 5 -14.00 -5.90 -1.00
N ARG A 6 -12.75 -6.22 -0.62
CA ARG A 6 -11.81 -5.18 -0.16
C ARG A 6 -11.44 -4.23 -1.29
N VAL A 7 -11.27 -4.72 -2.51
CA VAL A 7 -10.99 -3.86 -3.67
C VAL A 7 -12.20 -2.98 -3.99
N GLU A 8 -13.41 -3.54 -3.97
CA GLU A 8 -14.63 -2.76 -4.21
C GLU A 8 -14.81 -1.67 -3.14
N ASP A 9 -14.56 -2.00 -1.87
CA ASP A 9 -14.60 -1.02 -0.78
C ASP A 9 -13.57 0.09 -1.00
N ALA A 10 -12.36 -0.29 -1.42
CA ALA A 10 -11.29 0.68 -1.69
C ALA A 10 -11.72 1.65 -2.79
N GLU A 11 -12.26 1.14 -3.89
CA GLU A 11 -12.70 1.97 -5.01
C GLU A 11 -13.87 2.89 -4.62
N PHE A 12 -14.81 2.36 -3.84
CA PHE A 12 -15.94 3.14 -3.32
C PHE A 12 -15.46 4.30 -2.45
N LEU A 13 -14.58 4.01 -1.50
CA LEU A 13 -14.05 5.02 -0.59
C LEU A 13 -13.21 6.07 -1.34
N TRP A 14 -12.43 5.64 -2.33
CA TRP A 14 -11.64 6.55 -3.15
C TRP A 14 -12.55 7.54 -3.91
N LYS A 15 -13.61 7.02 -4.49
CA LYS A 15 -14.58 7.83 -5.23
C LYS A 15 -15.24 8.90 -4.37
N HIS A 16 -15.38 8.64 -3.08
CA HIS A 16 -15.95 9.57 -2.10
C HIS A 16 -14.88 10.37 -1.35
N GLU A 17 -13.65 10.39 -1.86
CA GLU A 17 -12.53 11.15 -1.28
C GLU A 17 -12.18 10.74 0.14
N ARG A 18 -12.48 9.49 0.51
CA ARG A 18 -12.11 8.90 1.79
C ARG A 18 -10.78 8.17 1.63
N TYR A 19 -9.71 8.94 1.44
CA TYR A 19 -8.42 8.40 0.99
C TYR A 19 -7.75 7.46 2.00
N GLU A 20 -7.76 7.79 3.27
CA GLU A 20 -7.17 6.91 4.28
C GLU A 20 -7.87 5.56 4.33
N GLY A 21 -9.21 5.55 4.36
CA GLY A 21 -10.00 4.32 4.32
C GLY A 21 -9.81 3.53 3.04
N ALA A 22 -9.70 4.24 1.91
CA ALA A 22 -9.43 3.62 0.62
C ALA A 22 -8.08 2.89 0.62
N PHE A 23 -7.02 3.55 1.10
CA PHE A 23 -5.70 2.92 1.22
C PHE A 23 -5.73 1.74 2.19
N LEU A 24 -6.42 1.86 3.32
CA LEU A 24 -6.54 0.76 4.26
C LEU A 24 -7.16 -0.48 3.61
N SER A 25 -8.27 -0.29 2.86
CA SER A 25 -8.93 -1.40 2.16
C SER A 25 -8.02 -2.00 1.07
N ALA A 26 -7.31 -1.16 0.32
CA ALA A 26 -6.36 -1.61 -0.70
C ALA A 26 -5.21 -2.40 -0.04
N LEU A 27 -4.65 -1.90 1.05
CA LEU A 27 -3.56 -2.59 1.76
C LEU A 27 -4.03 -3.89 2.40
N SER A 28 -5.30 -3.98 2.82
CA SER A 28 -5.89 -5.23 3.30
C SER A 28 -5.98 -6.27 2.18
N ALA A 29 -6.36 -5.84 0.96
CA ALA A 29 -6.36 -6.72 -0.21
C ALA A 29 -4.95 -7.18 -0.57
N VAL A 30 -3.96 -6.29 -0.47
CA VAL A 30 -2.55 -6.63 -0.67
C VAL A 30 -2.11 -7.69 0.34
N ALA A 31 -2.43 -7.49 1.62
CA ALA A 31 -2.05 -8.42 2.68
C ALA A 31 -2.67 -9.80 2.46
N ALA A 32 -3.93 -9.87 2.07
CA ALA A 32 -4.62 -11.13 1.80
C ALA A 32 -4.02 -11.85 0.58
N THR A 33 -3.70 -11.11 -0.48
CA THR A 33 -3.07 -11.67 -1.68
C THR A 33 -1.66 -12.19 -1.37
N ALA A 34 -0.89 -11.41 -0.60
CA ALA A 34 0.44 -11.82 -0.15
C ALA A 34 0.38 -13.13 0.65
N ARG A 35 -0.64 -13.30 1.48
CA ARG A 35 -0.79 -14.52 2.26
C ARG A 35 -1.15 -15.72 1.39
N LEU A 36 -1.85 -15.53 0.29
CA LEU A 36 -2.09 -16.60 -0.69
C LEU A 36 -0.79 -17.06 -1.35
N ARG A 37 0.13 -16.12 -1.63
CA ARG A 37 1.43 -16.44 -2.23
C ARG A 37 2.37 -17.10 -1.23
N TYR A 38 2.31 -16.73 0.03
CA TYR A 38 3.14 -17.24 1.12
C TYR A 38 2.26 -17.79 2.25
N PRO A 39 1.64 -18.97 2.04
CA PRO A 39 0.62 -19.46 2.97
C PRO A 39 1.16 -19.98 4.30
N ASP A 40 2.43 -20.36 4.37
CA ASP A 40 3.01 -20.92 5.58
C ASP A 40 3.49 -19.82 6.53
N ARG A 41 2.73 -19.59 7.59
CA ARG A 41 3.02 -18.56 8.60
C ARG A 41 4.25 -18.89 9.44
N LYS A 42 4.71 -20.14 9.44
CA LYS A 42 5.91 -20.55 10.18
C LYS A 42 7.18 -20.13 9.46
N THR A 43 7.18 -20.19 8.12
CA THR A 43 8.33 -19.81 7.30
C THR A 43 8.29 -18.34 6.89
N THR A 44 7.10 -17.78 6.67
CA THR A 44 6.94 -16.40 6.23
C THR A 44 5.89 -15.69 7.07
N LYS A 45 6.34 -14.76 7.90
CA LYS A 45 5.44 -13.95 8.74
C LYS A 45 4.68 -12.94 7.89
N ASP A 46 3.58 -12.41 8.43
CA ASP A 46 2.68 -11.49 7.71
C ASP A 46 3.42 -10.28 7.12
N GLY A 47 4.30 -9.65 7.90
CA GLY A 47 5.06 -8.50 7.42
C GLY A 47 6.01 -8.85 6.28
N ASP A 48 6.66 -10.00 6.36
CA ASP A 48 7.59 -10.45 5.31
C ASP A 48 6.83 -10.83 4.04
N ALA A 49 5.69 -11.51 4.17
CA ALA A 49 4.83 -11.84 3.03
C ALA A 49 4.38 -10.56 2.31
N PHE A 50 3.91 -9.59 3.07
CA PHE A 50 3.46 -8.30 2.54
C PHE A 50 4.57 -7.59 1.77
N ARG A 51 5.74 -7.44 2.39
CA ARG A 51 6.87 -6.75 1.77
C ARG A 51 7.39 -7.47 0.52
N GLN A 52 7.49 -8.79 0.56
CA GLN A 52 7.95 -9.58 -0.59
C GLN A 52 6.98 -9.51 -1.76
N PHE A 53 5.68 -9.52 -1.48
CA PHE A 53 4.66 -9.36 -2.50
C PHE A 53 4.81 -8.02 -3.23
N LEU A 54 4.93 -6.94 -2.49
CA LEU A 54 5.10 -5.60 -3.08
C LEU A 54 6.41 -5.46 -3.82
N LYS A 55 7.50 -5.99 -3.27
CA LYS A 55 8.82 -5.95 -3.90
C LYS A 55 8.82 -6.67 -5.25
N GLY A 56 8.16 -7.83 -5.31
CA GLY A 56 8.06 -8.62 -6.54
C GLY A 56 7.33 -7.90 -7.66
N GLY A 57 6.35 -7.06 -7.32
CA GLY A 57 5.58 -6.30 -8.30
C GLY A 57 6.28 -5.07 -8.85
N LYS A 58 7.33 -4.60 -8.18
CA LYS A 58 7.93 -3.29 -8.49
C LYS A 58 9.15 -3.35 -9.40
N GLY A 59 9.84 -4.46 -9.45
CA GLY A 59 10.99 -4.63 -10.34
C GLY A 59 12.26 -3.88 -9.94
N GLY A 60 12.44 -3.53 -8.67
CA GLY A 60 13.62 -2.84 -8.16
C GLY A 60 13.44 -2.37 -6.74
N GLU A 61 14.51 -1.84 -6.16
CA GLU A 61 14.47 -1.32 -4.80
C GLU A 61 14.28 0.19 -4.83
N LEU A 62 13.42 0.69 -3.95
CA LEU A 62 13.20 2.11 -3.74
C LEU A 62 13.34 2.40 -2.25
N GLY A 63 14.42 3.09 -1.90
CA GLY A 63 14.65 3.57 -0.56
C GLY A 63 14.09 4.96 -0.37
N VAL A 64 13.45 5.19 0.76
CA VAL A 64 12.82 6.47 1.09
C VAL A 64 13.29 6.90 2.47
N GLU A 65 13.78 8.14 2.57
CA GLU A 65 14.14 8.70 3.86
C GLU A 65 12.87 9.07 4.63
N PHE A 66 12.76 8.52 5.84
CA PHE A 66 11.64 8.80 6.73
C PHE A 66 12.10 8.68 8.18
N ARG A 67 11.83 9.71 8.97
CA ARG A 67 12.20 9.77 10.39
C ARG A 67 13.70 9.53 10.64
N GLY A 68 14.54 10.06 9.75
CA GLY A 68 15.99 10.00 9.90
C GLY A 68 16.68 8.76 9.36
N ASP A 69 15.93 7.77 8.87
CA ASP A 69 16.48 6.54 8.31
C ASP A 69 15.93 6.30 6.90
N VAL A 70 16.67 5.49 6.13
CA VAL A 70 16.22 5.06 4.82
C VAL A 70 15.48 3.73 4.97
N HIS A 71 14.24 3.69 4.49
CA HIS A 71 13.39 2.49 4.51
C HIS A 71 12.96 2.14 3.10
N SER A 72 12.70 0.84 2.84
CA SER A 72 12.09 0.47 1.58
C SER A 72 10.64 0.98 1.54
N ILE A 73 10.14 1.27 0.33
CA ILE A 73 8.74 1.71 0.19
C ILE A 73 7.78 0.63 0.68
N GLU A 74 8.11 -0.65 0.49
CA GLU A 74 7.32 -1.76 0.98
C GLU A 74 7.17 -1.74 2.51
N HIS A 75 8.27 -1.41 3.20
CA HIS A 75 8.27 -1.32 4.65
C HIS A 75 7.42 -0.14 5.13
N ILE A 76 7.49 0.99 4.42
CA ILE A 76 6.67 2.17 4.73
C ILE A 76 5.19 1.83 4.60
N PHE A 77 4.78 1.17 3.51
CA PHE A 77 3.40 0.74 3.33
C PHE A 77 2.95 -0.23 4.42
N TYR A 78 3.82 -1.17 4.83
CA TYR A 78 3.46 -2.13 5.86
C TYR A 78 3.36 -1.47 7.23
N LYS A 79 4.43 -0.82 7.68
CA LYS A 79 4.54 -0.36 9.07
C LYS A 79 3.72 0.89 9.33
N TRP A 80 3.85 1.90 8.49
CA TRP A 80 3.27 3.21 8.78
C TRP A 80 1.92 3.46 8.12
N LEU A 81 1.63 2.84 7.00
CA LEU A 81 0.29 2.95 6.43
C LEU A 81 -0.62 1.85 6.97
N ARG A 82 -0.33 0.58 6.66
CA ARG A 82 -1.23 -0.51 7.06
C ARG A 82 -1.38 -0.64 8.58
N CYS A 83 -0.27 -0.74 9.30
CA CYS A 83 -0.34 -0.97 10.75
C CYS A 83 -0.89 0.24 11.51
N GLU A 84 -0.45 1.45 11.17
CA GLU A 84 -0.94 2.65 11.85
C GLU A 84 -2.42 2.92 11.56
N LEU A 85 -2.87 2.74 10.30
CA LEU A 85 -4.28 2.89 9.97
C LEU A 85 -5.15 1.91 10.75
N VAL A 86 -4.69 0.67 10.96
CA VAL A 86 -5.42 -0.33 11.72
C VAL A 86 -5.42 0.00 13.21
N HIS A 87 -4.25 0.32 13.77
CA HIS A 87 -4.10 0.47 15.21
C HIS A 87 -4.49 1.85 15.72
N GLU A 88 -4.20 2.90 14.96
CA GLU A 88 -4.44 4.28 15.39
C GLU A 88 -5.67 4.93 14.74
N GLY A 89 -6.24 4.29 13.74
CA GLY A 89 -7.41 4.81 13.03
C GLY A 89 -7.12 5.92 12.04
N GLY A 90 -5.86 6.24 11.81
CA GLY A 90 -5.46 7.28 10.87
C GLY A 90 -3.97 7.24 10.59
N LEU A 91 -3.55 8.03 9.61
CA LEU A 91 -2.13 8.14 9.27
C LEU A 91 -1.36 8.91 10.35
N PRO A 92 -0.06 8.61 10.54
CA PRO A 92 0.81 9.47 11.34
C PRO A 92 0.79 10.91 10.79
N VAL A 93 1.02 11.88 11.66
CA VAL A 93 0.98 13.30 11.27
C VAL A 93 2.07 13.66 10.24
N ASP A 94 3.13 12.87 10.13
CA ASP A 94 4.24 13.10 9.22
C ASP A 94 4.11 12.30 7.91
N ILE A 95 2.94 11.73 7.61
CA ILE A 95 2.63 11.12 6.32
C ILE A 95 1.36 11.77 5.77
N GLN A 96 1.42 12.20 4.50
CA GLN A 96 0.29 12.82 3.81
C GLN A 96 0.19 12.30 2.39
N PHE A 97 -1.00 12.41 1.81
CA PHE A 97 -1.20 12.15 0.38
C PHE A 97 -1.10 13.46 -0.40
N MET A 98 -0.72 13.36 -1.67
CA MET A 98 -0.65 14.51 -2.57
C MET A 98 -1.19 14.12 -3.96
N PRO A 99 -1.66 15.12 -4.75
CA PRO A 99 -2.07 14.86 -6.13
C PRO A 99 -0.91 14.33 -6.96
N ASP A 100 -1.23 13.62 -8.06
CA ASP A 100 -0.21 13.14 -8.99
C ASP A 100 0.41 14.30 -9.74
N ALA A 101 1.74 14.24 -9.96
CA ALA A 101 2.46 15.21 -10.79
C ALA A 101 2.02 15.08 -12.26
N SER A 102 1.68 13.86 -12.69
CA SER A 102 1.05 13.55 -13.96
C SER A 102 0.12 12.36 -13.74
N PRO A 103 -0.88 12.13 -14.62
CA PRO A 103 -1.85 11.04 -14.41
C PRO A 103 -1.17 9.69 -14.16
N GLY A 104 -1.48 9.05 -13.03
CA GLY A 104 -0.95 7.75 -12.65
C GLY A 104 0.50 7.74 -12.19
N ALA A 105 1.12 8.89 -11.98
CA ALA A 105 2.52 8.96 -11.56
C ALA A 105 2.70 8.40 -10.13
N LEU A 106 3.75 7.61 -9.96
CA LEU A 106 4.17 7.12 -8.65
C LEU A 106 5.22 8.07 -8.11
N SER A 107 4.78 9.09 -7.39
CA SER A 107 5.67 10.12 -6.85
C SER A 107 5.73 10.04 -5.33
N ILE A 108 6.93 10.27 -4.81
CA ILE A 108 7.18 10.36 -3.38
C ILE A 108 7.95 11.65 -3.13
N ARG A 109 7.53 12.39 -2.13
CA ARG A 109 8.29 13.53 -1.65
C ARG A 109 8.66 13.27 -0.20
N ALA A 110 9.95 13.00 0.02
CA ALA A 110 10.50 12.89 1.37
C ALA A 110 10.93 14.30 1.79
N GLY A 111 10.21 14.88 2.74
CA GLY A 111 10.44 16.25 3.15
C GLY A 111 11.61 16.40 4.07
N GLY A 112 12.53 17.35 3.76
CA GLY A 112 13.56 17.81 4.66
C GLY A 112 13.01 18.86 5.61
N LYS A 113 13.95 19.57 6.30
CA LYS A 113 13.57 20.68 7.17
C LYS A 113 12.72 21.72 6.43
N PRO A 114 11.76 22.38 7.09
CA PRO A 114 11.44 22.23 8.53
C PRO A 114 10.37 21.17 8.84
N GLU A 115 9.68 20.63 7.84
CA GLU A 115 8.45 19.87 8.06
C GLU A 115 8.66 18.36 8.27
N PHE A 116 9.67 17.79 7.65
CA PHE A 116 9.96 16.34 7.71
C PHE A 116 8.73 15.47 7.41
N ILE A 117 7.92 15.86 6.40
CA ILE A 117 6.70 15.15 6.01
C ILE A 117 6.99 14.28 4.80
N LEU A 118 6.53 13.03 4.87
CA LEU A 118 6.53 12.12 3.73
C LEU A 118 5.21 12.29 2.98
N LYS A 119 5.28 12.57 1.69
CA LYS A 119 4.09 12.71 0.83
C LYS A 119 4.09 11.65 -0.24
N LEU A 120 2.96 10.96 -0.38
CA LEU A 120 2.76 9.90 -1.36
C LEU A 120 1.69 10.34 -2.35
N SER A 121 1.97 10.23 -3.65
CA SER A 121 0.99 10.61 -4.67
C SER A 121 -0.19 9.62 -4.71
N HIS A 122 -1.34 10.11 -5.18
CA HIS A 122 -2.55 9.28 -5.32
C HIS A 122 -2.35 8.09 -6.25
N GLY A 123 -1.42 8.17 -7.21
CA GLY A 123 -1.12 7.06 -8.12
C GLY A 123 -0.72 5.77 -7.41
N TRP A 124 -0.17 5.86 -6.21
CA TRP A 124 0.18 4.68 -5.43
C TRP A 124 -1.05 3.84 -5.09
N PHE A 125 -2.21 4.47 -4.85
CA PHE A 125 -3.45 3.74 -4.60
C PHE A 125 -3.81 2.83 -5.77
N HIS A 126 -3.83 3.39 -6.98
CA HIS A 126 -4.16 2.63 -8.19
C HIS A 126 -3.12 1.55 -8.49
N TYR A 127 -1.86 1.84 -8.21
CA TYR A 127 -0.78 0.88 -8.34
C TYR A 127 -1.00 -0.34 -7.44
N LEU A 128 -1.34 -0.11 -6.16
CA LEU A 128 -1.62 -1.20 -5.22
C LEU A 128 -2.79 -2.07 -5.69
N LEU A 129 -3.87 -1.44 -6.14
CA LEU A 129 -5.02 -2.19 -6.67
C LEU A 129 -4.65 -2.99 -7.91
N SER A 130 -3.81 -2.44 -8.80
CA SER A 130 -3.39 -3.16 -10.00
C SER A 130 -2.53 -4.38 -9.66
N LEU A 131 -1.68 -4.30 -8.64
CA LEU A 131 -0.89 -5.45 -8.18
C LEU A 131 -1.80 -6.57 -7.69
N VAL A 132 -2.85 -6.22 -6.96
CA VAL A 132 -3.84 -7.20 -6.46
C VAL A 132 -4.60 -7.84 -7.63
N ALA A 133 -5.14 -7.02 -8.54
CA ALA A 133 -5.94 -7.49 -9.67
C ALA A 133 -5.14 -8.37 -10.63
N ASN A 134 -3.87 -8.06 -10.83
CA ASN A 134 -3.01 -8.79 -11.77
C ASN A 134 -2.25 -9.96 -11.14
N ALA A 135 -2.37 -10.17 -9.84
CA ALA A 135 -1.70 -11.28 -9.17
C ALA A 135 -2.26 -12.61 -9.67
N PRO A 136 -1.39 -13.59 -10.02
CA PRO A 136 -1.86 -14.91 -10.47
C PRO A 136 -2.77 -15.60 -9.45
N GLU A 137 -2.56 -15.38 -8.16
CA GLU A 137 -3.35 -15.93 -7.06
C GLU A 137 -4.82 -15.47 -7.13
N ASN A 138 -5.07 -14.33 -7.76
CA ASN A 138 -6.40 -13.76 -7.90
C ASN A 138 -7.02 -13.98 -9.29
N ARG A 139 -6.48 -14.90 -10.06
CA ARG A 139 -7.04 -15.22 -11.38
C ARG A 139 -8.51 -15.61 -11.23
N GLY A 140 -9.38 -14.97 -12.01
CA GLY A 140 -10.83 -15.21 -11.98
C GLY A 140 -11.59 -14.46 -10.89
N VAL A 141 -10.90 -13.87 -9.89
CA VAL A 141 -11.57 -13.15 -8.79
C VAL A 141 -12.30 -11.92 -9.31
N PHE A 142 -11.70 -11.20 -10.27
CA PHE A 142 -12.23 -9.96 -10.82
C PHE A 142 -12.90 -10.13 -12.18
N GLU A 143 -12.99 -11.35 -12.70
CA GLU A 143 -13.70 -11.64 -13.93
C GLU A 143 -15.21 -11.71 -13.67
N GLN A 144 -15.99 -11.25 -14.63
CA GLN A 144 -17.46 -11.30 -14.56
C GLN A 144 -17.98 -12.63 -15.07
#